data_82d8eec3ab7ac594bb98eeb4d02d8fcc
#
_entry.id   82d8eec3ab7ac594bb98eeb4d02d8fcc
#
_cell.length_a   1.000
_cell.length_b   1.000
_cell.length_c   1.000
_cell.angle_alpha   90.00
_cell.angle_beta   90.00
_cell.angle_gamma   90.00
#
_symmetry.space_group_name_H-M   'P 1'
#
loop_
_entity.id
_entity.type
_entity.pdbx_description
1 polymer ?
#
loop_
_entity_poly.entity_id
_entity_poly.type
_entity_poly.pdbx_seq_one_letter_code
_entity_poly.pdbx_strand_id
1 'polypeptide(L)'
;GLGNPGPEHAATRHNAGFWFIDELAPRHDGSLKPEHRYHGDAGRVTIAGAALWLLKPMAYMNRSGLSIRSFCNYLQVPSEKVLVVHDELDLPPGIARLKQGGGAGGHNGLKDVISHMGEDFWRLRIGIGHPGSRDDVINYVLERPSAVDERLIREAIELAVAEFPRLVAEGAELMMNRLHARPPAQEAPG
;
A
#
# COMPACT_ATOMS: atom_id res chain seq x y z
N GLY A 1 -4.39 0.85 -2.78
CA GLY A 1 -3.95 1.00 -1.37
C GLY A 1 -4.88 0.25 -0.43
N LEU A 2 -4.32 -0.58 0.44
CA LEU A 2 -5.11 -1.30 1.45
C LEU A 2 -5.28 -0.46 2.72
N GLY A 3 -6.45 -0.59 3.35
CA GLY A 3 -6.82 0.07 4.60
C GLY A 3 -8.22 -0.31 5.03
N ASN A 4 -8.60 0.09 6.23
CA ASN A 4 -9.96 0.00 6.74
C ASN A 4 -10.68 1.33 6.59
N PRO A 5 -11.96 1.34 6.19
CA PRO A 5 -12.75 2.57 6.13
C PRO A 5 -13.12 3.07 7.54
N GLY A 6 -13.40 4.36 7.64
CA GLY A 6 -13.85 5.01 8.86
C GLY A 6 -12.77 5.86 9.54
N PRO A 7 -13.18 6.93 10.23
CA PRO A 7 -12.27 7.86 10.89
C PRO A 7 -11.46 7.21 12.03
N GLU A 8 -12.01 6.18 12.67
CA GLU A 8 -11.36 5.42 13.73
C GLU A 8 -10.12 4.64 13.25
N HIS A 9 -10.09 4.30 11.96
CA HIS A 9 -8.98 3.56 11.35
C HIS A 9 -7.99 4.47 10.60
N ALA A 10 -8.36 5.71 10.33
CA ALA A 10 -7.62 6.61 9.44
C ALA A 10 -6.15 6.82 9.86
N ALA A 11 -5.86 6.77 11.15
CA ALA A 11 -4.51 6.98 11.69
C ALA A 11 -3.79 5.68 12.10
N THR A 12 -4.35 4.52 11.81
CA THR A 12 -3.74 3.24 12.21
C THR A 12 -2.68 2.78 11.22
N ARG A 13 -1.71 1.96 11.69
CA ARG A 13 -0.65 1.37 10.86
C ARG A 13 -1.21 0.58 9.67
N HIS A 14 -2.35 -0.08 9.86
CA HIS A 14 -3.00 -0.88 8.83
C HIS A 14 -3.51 -0.05 7.64
N ASN A 15 -3.59 1.28 7.79
CA ASN A 15 -3.99 2.21 6.74
C ASN A 15 -2.82 2.83 5.94
N ALA A 16 -1.60 2.32 6.09
CA ALA A 16 -0.43 2.82 5.35
C ALA A 16 -0.64 2.77 3.82
N GLY A 17 -1.38 1.78 3.30
CA GLY A 17 -1.74 1.73 1.89
C GLY A 17 -2.70 2.87 1.48
N PHE A 18 -3.66 3.24 2.33
CA PHE A 18 -4.53 4.40 2.10
C PHE A 18 -3.71 5.69 2.12
N TRP A 19 -2.78 5.85 3.07
CA TRP A 19 -1.92 7.04 3.14
C TRP A 19 -1.12 7.25 1.85
N PHE A 20 -0.62 6.15 1.25
CA PHE A 20 0.09 6.24 -0.03
C PHE A 20 -0.81 6.77 -1.14
N ILE A 21 -2.04 6.28 -1.28
CA ILE A 21 -2.99 6.74 -2.30
C ILE A 21 -3.39 8.20 -2.05
N ASP A 22 -3.65 8.57 -0.79
CA ASP A 22 -4.03 9.92 -0.39
C ASP A 22 -2.91 10.94 -0.66
N GLU A 23 -1.66 10.49 -0.72
CA GLU A 23 -0.53 11.33 -1.10
C GLU A 23 -0.25 11.31 -2.61
N LEU A 24 -0.37 10.16 -3.27
CA LEU A 24 -0.10 10.02 -4.70
C LEU A 24 -1.12 10.77 -5.56
N ALA A 25 -2.41 10.63 -5.25
CA ALA A 25 -3.46 11.17 -6.10
C ALA A 25 -3.37 12.70 -6.25
N PRO A 26 -3.28 13.51 -5.17
CA PRO A 26 -3.17 14.97 -5.31
C PRO A 26 -1.90 15.43 -6.02
N ARG A 27 -0.79 14.71 -5.91
CA ARG A 27 0.47 15.05 -6.60
C ARG A 27 0.35 14.96 -8.13
N HIS A 28 -0.68 14.30 -8.63
CA HIS A 28 -0.95 14.12 -10.05
C HIS A 28 -2.35 14.64 -10.44
N ASP A 29 -2.83 15.66 -9.75
CA ASP A 29 -4.11 16.34 -9.99
C ASP A 29 -5.31 15.37 -9.99
N GLY A 30 -5.17 14.27 -9.25
CA GLY A 30 -6.19 13.23 -9.14
C GLY A 30 -7.04 13.34 -7.89
N SER A 31 -8.24 12.82 -7.99
CA SER A 31 -9.14 12.63 -6.85
C SER A 31 -9.86 11.30 -6.98
N LEU A 32 -10.13 10.67 -5.84
CA LEU A 32 -10.94 9.47 -5.78
C LEU A 32 -12.37 9.82 -5.43
N LYS A 33 -13.32 9.07 -6.00
CA LYS A 33 -14.76 9.21 -5.73
C LYS A 33 -15.33 7.85 -5.35
N PRO A 34 -16.37 7.80 -4.51
CA PRO A 34 -17.05 6.56 -4.17
C PRO A 34 -17.58 5.85 -5.42
N GLU A 35 -17.20 4.59 -5.56
CA GLU A 35 -17.62 3.70 -6.63
C GLU A 35 -18.25 2.44 -6.01
N HIS A 36 -19.53 2.53 -5.66
CA HIS A 36 -20.27 1.47 -4.97
C HIS A 36 -20.22 0.12 -5.68
N ARG A 37 -20.16 0.13 -7.00
CA ARG A 37 -20.04 -1.05 -7.85
C ARG A 37 -18.81 -1.90 -7.56
N TYR A 38 -17.74 -1.27 -7.05
CA TYR A 38 -16.46 -1.92 -6.73
C TYR A 38 -16.17 -1.91 -5.24
N HIS A 39 -17.13 -1.49 -4.41
CA HIS A 39 -16.94 -1.38 -2.95
C HIS A 39 -15.69 -0.57 -2.58
N GLY A 40 -15.43 0.53 -3.27
CA GLY A 40 -14.22 1.31 -3.07
C GLY A 40 -14.31 2.73 -3.59
N ASP A 41 -13.35 3.56 -3.21
CA ASP A 41 -13.13 4.87 -3.81
C ASP A 41 -12.12 4.71 -4.94
N ALA A 42 -12.47 5.17 -6.14
CA ALA A 42 -11.62 5.04 -7.32
C ALA A 42 -11.43 6.37 -8.04
N GLY A 43 -10.30 6.50 -8.70
CA GLY A 43 -9.97 7.66 -9.51
C GLY A 43 -8.95 7.34 -10.59
N ARG A 44 -8.81 8.24 -11.56
CA ARG A 44 -7.83 8.11 -12.63
C ARG A 44 -6.85 9.27 -12.56
N VAL A 45 -5.57 8.95 -12.71
CA VAL A 45 -4.48 9.93 -12.77
C VAL A 45 -3.62 9.69 -14.02
N THR A 46 -2.88 10.71 -14.43
CA THR A 46 -1.85 10.57 -15.46
C THR A 46 -0.49 10.75 -14.83
N ILE A 47 0.36 9.73 -14.93
CA ILE A 47 1.72 9.72 -14.37
C ILE A 47 2.69 9.34 -15.46
N ALA A 48 3.72 10.15 -15.69
CA ALA A 48 4.71 9.94 -16.76
C ALA A 48 4.06 9.66 -18.14
N GLY A 49 2.96 10.35 -18.46
CA GLY A 49 2.22 10.19 -19.71
C GLY A 49 1.30 8.97 -19.79
N ALA A 50 1.32 8.09 -18.79
CA ALA A 50 0.44 6.93 -18.73
C ALA A 50 -0.78 7.18 -17.85
N ALA A 51 -1.94 6.66 -18.26
CA ALA A 51 -3.15 6.71 -17.47
C ALA A 51 -3.17 5.53 -16.49
N LEU A 52 -3.30 5.84 -15.20
CA LEU A 52 -3.41 4.86 -14.12
C LEU A 52 -4.73 4.99 -13.39
N TRP A 53 -5.22 3.86 -12.90
CA TRP A 53 -6.35 3.80 -12.01
C TRP A 53 -5.88 3.62 -10.58
N LEU A 54 -6.44 4.40 -9.67
CA LEU A 54 -6.22 4.30 -8.23
C LEU A 54 -7.49 3.77 -7.58
N LEU A 55 -7.31 2.91 -6.57
CA LEU A 55 -8.41 2.31 -5.81
C LEU A 55 -8.04 2.26 -4.32
N LYS A 56 -8.97 2.72 -3.48
CA LYS A 56 -9.02 2.43 -2.05
C LYS A 56 -10.21 1.52 -1.81
N PRO A 57 -10.03 0.22 -1.51
CA PRO A 57 -11.14 -0.65 -1.10
C PRO A 57 -11.80 -0.07 0.16
N MET A 58 -13.09 0.25 0.08
CA MET A 58 -13.87 0.80 1.19
C MET A 58 -14.69 -0.27 1.90
N ALA A 59 -14.27 -1.53 1.79
CA ALA A 59 -14.66 -2.65 2.62
C ALA A 59 -13.62 -2.84 3.74
N TYR A 60 -13.95 -3.63 4.78
CA TYR A 60 -12.93 -3.97 5.77
C TYR A 60 -11.78 -4.75 5.15
N MET A 61 -10.59 -4.67 5.79
CA MET A 61 -9.33 -5.22 5.29
C MET A 61 -9.46 -6.63 4.73
N ASN A 62 -10.17 -7.54 5.42
CA ASN A 62 -10.39 -8.91 5.02
C ASN A 62 -11.38 -9.11 3.85
N ARG A 63 -11.83 -8.03 3.22
CA ARG A 63 -12.67 -8.01 2.00
C ARG A 63 -12.08 -7.16 0.88
N SER A 64 -10.80 -6.81 0.98
CA SER A 64 -10.11 -5.97 -0.01
C SER A 64 -10.02 -6.65 -1.39
N GLY A 65 -9.86 -7.97 -1.42
CA GLY A 65 -9.71 -8.74 -2.64
C GLY A 65 -10.95 -8.70 -3.53
N LEU A 66 -12.14 -8.74 -2.95
CA LEU A 66 -13.39 -8.60 -3.70
C LEU A 66 -13.48 -7.28 -4.44
N SER A 67 -13.16 -6.17 -3.76
CA SER A 67 -13.13 -4.83 -4.35
C SER A 67 -12.14 -4.74 -5.50
N ILE A 68 -10.90 -5.17 -5.28
CA ILE A 68 -9.83 -5.14 -6.30
C ILE A 68 -10.22 -6.03 -7.50
N ARG A 69 -10.70 -7.25 -7.27
CA ARG A 69 -11.10 -8.18 -8.33
C ARG A 69 -12.21 -7.60 -9.19
N SER A 70 -13.25 -7.04 -8.57
CA SER A 70 -14.37 -6.42 -9.28
C SER A 70 -13.90 -5.27 -10.16
N PHE A 71 -13.01 -4.43 -9.65
CA PHE A 71 -12.46 -3.30 -10.39
C PHE A 71 -11.56 -3.73 -11.55
N CYS A 72 -10.66 -4.69 -11.31
CA CYS A 72 -9.79 -5.24 -12.35
C CYS A 72 -10.56 -5.94 -13.47
N ASN A 73 -11.62 -6.67 -13.13
CA ASN A 73 -12.47 -7.31 -14.13
C ASN A 73 -13.17 -6.28 -15.04
N TYR A 74 -13.69 -5.21 -14.45
CA TYR A 74 -14.32 -4.14 -15.22
C TYR A 74 -13.34 -3.44 -16.16
N LEU A 75 -12.13 -3.16 -15.69
CA LEU A 75 -11.08 -2.50 -16.46
C LEU A 75 -10.31 -3.45 -17.37
N GLN A 76 -10.56 -4.77 -17.27
CA GLN A 76 -9.81 -5.82 -17.96
C GLN A 76 -8.30 -5.76 -17.70
N VAL A 77 -7.93 -5.46 -16.45
CA VAL A 77 -6.54 -5.39 -15.98
C VAL A 77 -6.14 -6.76 -15.41
N PRO A 78 -5.10 -7.41 -15.95
CA PRO A 78 -4.59 -8.67 -15.43
C PRO A 78 -3.82 -8.44 -14.12
N SER A 79 -3.71 -9.48 -13.28
CA SER A 79 -3.13 -9.39 -11.93
C SER A 79 -1.67 -8.89 -11.92
N GLU A 80 -0.87 -9.26 -12.90
CA GLU A 80 0.54 -8.85 -13.04
C GLU A 80 0.73 -7.35 -13.34
N LYS A 81 -0.35 -6.65 -13.68
CA LYS A 81 -0.37 -5.17 -13.82
C LYS A 81 -0.99 -4.44 -12.64
N VAL A 82 -1.28 -5.16 -11.57
CA VAL A 82 -1.82 -4.59 -10.33
C VAL A 82 -0.68 -4.38 -9.34
N LEU A 83 -0.62 -3.20 -8.74
CA LEU A 83 0.23 -2.90 -7.59
C LEU A 83 -0.64 -2.74 -6.35
N VAL A 84 -0.43 -3.58 -5.37
CA VAL A 84 -1.06 -3.48 -4.04
C VAL A 84 -0.09 -2.82 -3.08
N VAL A 85 -0.50 -1.71 -2.46
CA VAL A 85 0.26 -1.00 -1.42
C VAL A 85 -0.31 -1.37 -0.07
N HIS A 86 0.54 -1.83 0.85
CA HIS A 86 0.11 -2.32 2.15
C HIS A 86 1.18 -2.13 3.23
N ASP A 87 0.77 -2.19 4.49
CA ASP A 87 1.67 -2.24 5.65
C ASP A 87 2.41 -3.57 5.74
N GLU A 88 3.64 -3.54 6.24
CA GLU A 88 4.53 -4.69 6.33
C GLU A 88 5.22 -4.76 7.69
N LEU A 89 4.93 -5.83 8.44
CA LEU A 89 5.52 -6.09 9.76
C LEU A 89 7.01 -6.44 9.70
N ASP A 90 7.45 -7.08 8.61
CA ASP A 90 8.84 -7.57 8.46
C ASP A 90 9.82 -6.46 8.03
N LEU A 91 9.34 -5.24 7.88
CA LEU A 91 10.16 -4.07 7.56
C LEU A 91 10.04 -3.01 8.66
N PRO A 92 11.15 -2.40 9.10
CA PRO A 92 11.10 -1.32 10.06
C PRO A 92 10.43 -0.07 9.47
N PRO A 93 9.86 0.83 10.32
CA PRO A 93 9.40 2.15 9.89
C PRO A 93 10.50 2.90 9.12
N GLY A 94 10.11 3.62 8.07
CA GLY A 94 11.06 4.35 7.20
C GLY A 94 11.55 3.54 5.99
N ILE A 95 11.20 2.27 5.89
CA ILE A 95 11.59 1.41 4.78
C ILE A 95 10.37 1.08 3.91
N ALA A 96 10.55 1.23 2.61
CA ALA A 96 9.62 0.71 1.61
C ALA A 96 10.34 -0.27 0.67
N ARG A 97 9.65 -1.32 0.23
CA ARG A 97 10.20 -2.32 -0.68
C ARG A 97 9.17 -2.72 -1.73
N LEU A 98 9.59 -2.75 -2.99
CA LEU A 98 8.80 -3.26 -4.09
C LEU A 98 9.12 -4.74 -4.30
N LYS A 99 8.10 -5.56 -4.54
CA LYS A 99 8.22 -7.01 -4.77
C LYS A 99 7.10 -7.47 -5.69
N GLN A 100 7.38 -8.43 -6.56
CA GLN A 100 6.36 -9.16 -7.30
C GLN A 100 6.09 -10.52 -6.64
N GLY A 101 4.83 -10.89 -6.55
CA GLY A 101 4.40 -12.19 -6.04
C GLY A 101 4.63 -12.42 -4.55
N GLY A 102 4.41 -13.65 -4.12
CA GLY A 102 4.64 -14.16 -2.75
C GLY A 102 3.38 -14.27 -1.90
N GLY A 103 3.51 -14.97 -0.76
CA GLY A 103 2.42 -15.24 0.17
C GLY A 103 1.94 -14.01 0.95
N ALA A 104 0.95 -14.21 1.79
CA ALA A 104 0.28 -13.12 2.52
C ALA A 104 1.04 -12.63 3.77
N GLY A 105 2.04 -13.37 4.28
CA GLY A 105 2.79 -12.98 5.48
C GLY A 105 1.94 -12.73 6.73
N GLY A 106 0.76 -13.36 6.82
CA GLY A 106 -0.18 -13.09 7.92
C GLY A 106 -1.12 -11.90 7.71
N HIS A 107 -0.89 -11.07 6.70
CA HIS A 107 -1.69 -9.88 6.42
C HIS A 107 -3.08 -10.26 5.86
N ASN A 108 -4.15 -9.95 6.60
CA ASN A 108 -5.51 -10.37 6.24
C ASN A 108 -6.02 -9.80 4.91
N GLY A 109 -5.65 -8.57 4.58
CA GLY A 109 -5.97 -7.98 3.28
C GLY A 109 -5.30 -8.72 2.13
N LEU A 110 -4.01 -9.06 2.26
CA LEU A 110 -3.29 -9.84 1.25
C LEU A 110 -3.84 -11.25 1.10
N LYS A 111 -4.26 -11.90 2.19
CA LYS A 111 -4.93 -13.22 2.12
C LYS A 111 -6.16 -13.16 1.24
N ASP A 112 -6.99 -12.14 1.43
CA ASP A 112 -8.21 -11.96 0.64
C ASP A 112 -7.91 -11.59 -0.81
N VAL A 113 -6.92 -10.71 -1.06
CA VAL A 113 -6.47 -10.38 -2.43
C VAL A 113 -5.98 -11.65 -3.15
N ILE A 114 -5.12 -12.44 -2.52
CA ILE A 114 -4.57 -13.68 -3.10
C ILE A 114 -5.69 -14.68 -3.41
N SER A 115 -6.68 -14.83 -2.54
CA SER A 115 -7.81 -15.74 -2.77
C SER A 115 -8.66 -15.36 -3.98
N HIS A 116 -8.68 -14.08 -4.36
CA HIS A 116 -9.47 -13.55 -5.48
C HIS A 116 -8.67 -13.42 -6.79
N MET A 117 -7.37 -13.19 -6.72
CA MET A 117 -6.55 -12.79 -7.86
C MET A 117 -5.30 -13.65 -8.09
N GLY A 118 -4.99 -14.59 -7.19
CA GLY A 118 -3.70 -15.28 -7.19
C GLY A 118 -2.58 -14.41 -6.61
N GLU A 119 -1.33 -14.85 -6.76
CA GLU A 119 -0.16 -14.24 -6.11
C GLU A 119 0.65 -13.30 -7.01
N ASP A 120 0.40 -13.26 -8.32
CA ASP A 120 1.29 -12.67 -9.33
C ASP A 120 1.27 -11.13 -9.42
N PHE A 121 0.60 -10.44 -8.49
CA PHE A 121 0.56 -8.98 -8.46
C PHE A 121 1.81 -8.39 -7.80
N TRP A 122 2.08 -7.13 -8.11
CA TRP A 122 3.13 -6.33 -7.48
C TRP A 122 2.70 -5.85 -6.11
N ARG A 123 3.66 -5.69 -5.21
CA ARG A 123 3.46 -5.20 -3.84
C ARG A 123 4.43 -4.09 -3.52
N LEU A 124 3.90 -2.96 -3.05
CA LEU A 124 4.68 -1.95 -2.38
C LEU A 124 4.47 -2.14 -0.88
N ARG A 125 5.50 -2.64 -0.22
CA ARG A 125 5.52 -3.00 1.20
C ARG A 125 6.02 -1.82 1.99
N ILE A 126 5.15 -1.21 2.80
CA ILE A 126 5.49 -0.07 3.67
C ILE A 126 5.78 -0.60 5.06
N GLY A 127 7.02 -0.47 5.52
CA GLY A 127 7.45 -0.96 6.82
C GLY A 127 6.78 -0.22 7.97
N ILE A 128 6.21 -0.98 8.89
CA ILE A 128 5.58 -0.49 10.11
C ILE A 128 6.22 -1.03 11.39
N GLY A 129 7.19 -1.97 11.26
CA GLY A 129 7.77 -2.69 12.38
C GLY A 129 6.90 -3.80 12.92
N HIS A 130 7.39 -4.50 13.94
CA HIS A 130 6.74 -5.66 14.55
C HIS A 130 6.67 -5.49 16.07
N PRO A 131 5.56 -5.87 16.73
CA PRO A 131 5.39 -5.72 18.19
C PRO A 131 6.23 -6.69 19.04
N GLY A 132 6.91 -7.65 18.40
CA GLY A 132 7.71 -8.68 19.08
C GLY A 132 6.94 -9.98 19.36
N SER A 133 5.62 -9.93 19.54
CA SER A 133 4.76 -11.09 19.78
C SER A 133 3.71 -11.22 18.68
N ARG A 134 3.39 -12.47 18.30
CA ARG A 134 2.30 -12.75 17.35
C ARG A 134 0.92 -12.37 17.90
N ASP A 135 0.75 -12.50 19.21
CA ASP A 135 -0.53 -12.25 19.87
C ASP A 135 -0.88 -10.75 19.86
N ASP A 136 0.14 -9.90 19.80
CA ASP A 136 -0.02 -8.44 19.79
C ASP A 136 -0.23 -7.84 18.38
N VAL A 137 -0.01 -8.62 17.32
CA VAL A 137 -0.04 -8.12 15.92
C VAL A 137 -1.37 -7.46 15.57
N ILE A 138 -2.50 -8.06 15.96
CA ILE A 138 -3.83 -7.53 15.62
C ILE A 138 -4.01 -6.14 16.24
N ASN A 139 -3.68 -5.98 17.50
CA ASN A 139 -3.78 -4.69 18.19
C ASN A 139 -2.78 -3.68 17.59
N TYR A 140 -1.54 -4.11 17.40
CA TYR A 140 -0.46 -3.27 16.85
C TYR A 140 -0.82 -2.64 15.50
N VAL A 141 -1.35 -3.41 14.55
CA VAL A 141 -1.72 -2.87 13.23
C VAL A 141 -2.94 -1.95 13.29
N LEU A 142 -3.84 -2.15 14.26
CA LEU A 142 -5.03 -1.34 14.47
C LEU A 142 -4.81 -0.14 15.40
N GLU A 143 -3.58 0.02 15.91
CA GLU A 143 -3.20 1.18 16.71
C GLU A 143 -2.50 2.25 15.85
N ARG A 144 -2.57 3.48 16.34
CA ARG A 144 -1.78 4.58 15.81
C ARG A 144 -0.29 4.34 16.12
N PRO A 145 0.62 4.56 15.16
CA PRO A 145 2.06 4.52 15.44
C PRO A 145 2.48 5.62 16.43
N SER A 146 3.64 5.44 17.07
CA SER A 146 4.29 6.53 17.78
C SER A 146 4.55 7.72 16.84
N ALA A 147 4.73 8.92 17.37
CA ALA A 147 5.02 10.09 16.54
C ALA A 147 6.29 9.91 15.70
N VAL A 148 7.30 9.19 16.25
CA VAL A 148 8.53 8.87 15.53
C VAL A 148 8.27 7.88 14.40
N ASP A 149 7.56 6.79 14.69
CA ASP A 149 7.24 5.78 13.67
C ASP A 149 6.33 6.36 12.58
N GLU A 150 5.31 7.16 12.94
CA GLU A 150 4.43 7.80 11.96
C GLU A 150 5.23 8.67 11.00
N ARG A 151 6.17 9.48 11.53
CA ARG A 151 7.05 10.30 10.69
C ARG A 151 7.89 9.45 9.75
N LEU A 152 8.51 8.39 10.25
CA LEU A 152 9.33 7.48 9.42
C LEU A 152 8.50 6.76 8.36
N ILE A 153 7.30 6.28 8.70
CA ILE A 153 6.38 5.64 7.74
C ILE A 153 6.00 6.63 6.64
N ARG A 154 5.67 7.87 6.99
CA ARG A 154 5.32 8.91 6.02
C ARG A 154 6.50 9.31 5.13
N GLU A 155 7.71 9.39 5.66
CA GLU A 155 8.93 9.61 4.86
C GLU A 155 9.16 8.48 3.84
N ALA A 156 8.89 7.21 4.22
CA ALA A 156 8.98 6.09 3.29
C ALA A 156 7.91 6.16 2.20
N ILE A 157 6.70 6.57 2.55
CA ILE A 157 5.61 6.80 1.60
C ILE A 157 5.97 7.94 0.64
N GLU A 158 6.44 9.07 1.17
CA GLU A 158 6.84 10.23 0.36
C GLU A 158 7.91 9.86 -0.66
N LEU A 159 8.93 9.11 -0.25
CA LEU A 159 9.96 8.60 -1.16
C LEU A 159 9.35 7.70 -2.24
N ALA A 160 8.48 6.76 -1.85
CA ALA A 160 7.84 5.86 -2.80
C ALA A 160 6.95 6.61 -3.80
N VAL A 161 6.23 7.63 -3.35
CA VAL A 161 5.41 8.50 -4.21
C VAL A 161 6.30 9.33 -5.16
N ALA A 162 7.42 9.86 -4.68
CA ALA A 162 8.37 10.60 -5.51
C ALA A 162 9.03 9.73 -6.61
N GLU A 163 9.31 8.47 -6.30
CA GLU A 163 9.90 7.51 -7.25
C GLU A 163 8.85 6.80 -8.13
N PHE A 164 7.56 6.96 -7.83
CA PHE A 164 6.48 6.27 -8.56
C PHE A 164 6.43 6.58 -10.07
N PRO A 165 6.68 7.82 -10.55
CA PRO A 165 6.78 8.10 -11.98
C PRO A 165 7.85 7.26 -12.70
N ARG A 166 8.93 6.87 -12.01
CA ARG A 166 9.97 5.99 -12.58
C ARG A 166 9.45 4.56 -12.78
N LEU A 167 8.67 4.05 -11.82
CA LEU A 167 8.02 2.75 -11.98
C LEU A 167 7.19 2.71 -13.27
N VAL A 168 6.46 3.79 -13.53
CA VAL A 168 5.56 3.88 -14.69
C VAL A 168 6.34 4.05 -15.99
N ALA A 169 7.39 4.90 -16.01
CA ALA A 169 8.14 5.25 -17.21
C ALA A 169 9.24 4.24 -17.56
N GLU A 170 9.91 3.69 -16.54
CA GLU A 170 11.19 2.99 -16.68
C GLU A 170 11.11 1.53 -16.15
N GLY A 171 10.03 1.18 -15.45
CA GLY A 171 9.80 -0.16 -14.91
C GLY A 171 10.23 -0.36 -13.46
N ALA A 172 9.92 -1.56 -12.94
CA ALA A 172 10.05 -1.86 -11.53
C ALA A 172 11.50 -1.88 -11.02
N GLU A 173 12.46 -2.31 -11.84
CA GLU A 173 13.85 -2.50 -11.43
C GLU A 173 14.49 -1.20 -10.94
N LEU A 174 14.29 -0.09 -11.64
CA LEU A 174 14.84 1.21 -11.24
C LEU A 174 14.22 1.75 -9.95
N MET A 175 12.91 1.63 -9.79
CA MET A 175 12.26 1.98 -8.53
C MET A 175 12.76 1.07 -7.38
N MET A 176 12.90 -0.23 -7.61
CA MET A 176 13.45 -1.16 -6.63
C MET A 176 14.84 -0.73 -6.17
N ASN A 177 15.75 -0.43 -7.10
CA ASN A 177 17.11 0.01 -6.77
C ASN A 177 17.12 1.26 -5.89
N ARG A 178 16.23 2.22 -6.15
CA ARG A 178 16.10 3.45 -5.35
C ARG A 178 15.54 3.19 -3.96
N LEU A 179 14.46 2.44 -3.87
CA LEU A 179 13.84 2.12 -2.58
C LEU A 179 14.73 1.21 -1.72
N HIS A 180 15.43 0.26 -2.35
CA HIS A 180 16.25 -0.71 -1.63
C HIS A 180 17.63 -0.18 -1.22
N ALA A 181 18.10 0.90 -1.83
CA ALA A 181 19.36 1.55 -1.45
C ALA A 181 19.28 2.30 -0.09
N ARG A 182 18.06 2.62 0.40
CA ARG A 182 17.91 3.29 1.69
C ARG A 182 18.17 2.31 2.83
N PRO A 183 19.21 2.53 3.66
CA PRO A 183 19.41 1.75 4.88
C PRO A 183 18.27 2.05 5.86
N PRO A 184 17.94 1.10 6.77
CA PRO A 184 17.03 1.39 7.88
C PRO A 184 17.53 2.59 8.66
N ALA A 185 16.61 3.42 9.16
CA ALA A 185 16.95 4.53 10.02
C ALA A 185 17.78 3.98 11.21
N GLN A 186 18.96 4.53 11.42
CA GLN A 186 19.75 4.18 12.60
C GLN A 186 18.95 4.63 13.82
N GLU A 187 18.71 3.71 14.76
CA GLU A 187 18.23 4.06 16.09
C GLU A 187 19.17 5.12 16.65
N ALA A 188 18.63 6.29 17.01
CA ALA A 188 19.41 7.29 17.71
C ALA A 188 19.91 6.64 19.02
N PRO A 189 21.19 6.74 19.35
CA PRO A 189 21.69 6.24 20.62
C PRO A 189 20.93 6.92 21.76
N GLY A 190 20.28 6.10 22.61
CA GLY A 190 19.52 6.53 23.78
C GLY A 190 20.41 7.18 24.86
#